data_de69ab1669c79105cc648b2fe188159b
#
_entry.id   de69ab1669c79105cc648b2fe188159b
#
_cell.length_a   1.000
_cell.length_b   1.000
_cell.length_c   1.000
_cell.angle_alpha   90.00
_cell.angle_beta   90.00
_cell.angle_gamma   90.00
#
_symmetry.space_group_name_H-M   'P 1'
#
loop_
_entity.id
_entity.type
_entity.pdbx_description
1 polymer ?
#
loop_
_entity_poly.entity_id
_entity_poly.type
_entity_poly.pdbx_seq_one_letter_code
_entity_poly.pdbx_strand_id
1 'polypeptide(L)'
;MNVACDGPSGRGPWMGRVIRSQHISNLKYEGYINQKCTAPIIDLFNNEAISCSISECPTMPMIDDILMKAFARLDAGTNPVLHSDQGWQCRHRWYQYQLREFGIIQSMSCKGNCLDNACAEFFFGTLKSESFYTSKFKDIDELKIAIEDYIRYYNPRRISLRFNGLSPVEYRLKSYPGRN
;
A
#
# COMPACT_ATOMS: atom_id res chain seq x y z
N MET A 1 23.31 -8.25 -3.47
CA MET A 1 22.81 -9.08 -4.57
C MET A 1 21.67 -8.33 -5.24
N ASN A 2 21.89 -7.87 -6.47
CA ASN A 2 20.85 -7.23 -7.26
C ASN A 2 19.93 -8.32 -7.81
N VAL A 3 18.69 -8.34 -7.37
CA VAL A 3 17.66 -9.21 -7.96
C VAL A 3 17.17 -8.51 -9.22
N ALA A 4 17.52 -9.04 -10.38
CA ALA A 4 17.03 -8.61 -11.67
C ALA A 4 15.52 -8.85 -11.76
N CYS A 5 14.82 -7.91 -12.40
CA CYS A 5 13.38 -7.99 -12.64
C CYS A 5 13.10 -8.94 -13.82
N ASP A 6 13.13 -10.24 -13.58
CA ASP A 6 12.61 -11.22 -14.54
C ASP A 6 11.13 -11.48 -14.23
N GLY A 7 10.27 -11.33 -15.24
CA GLY A 7 8.83 -11.43 -15.12
C GLY A 7 8.35 -12.84 -14.74
N PRO A 8 7.23 -12.95 -14.00
CA PRO A 8 6.81 -14.22 -13.42
C PRO A 8 6.09 -15.12 -14.42
N SER A 9 6.62 -16.32 -14.60
CA SER A 9 5.90 -17.45 -15.19
C SER A 9 4.94 -18.07 -14.17
N GLY A 10 3.64 -17.93 -14.42
CA GLY A 10 2.57 -18.87 -14.08
C GLY A 10 2.45 -19.46 -12.68
N ARG A 11 2.44 -18.67 -11.60
CA ARG A 11 2.13 -19.19 -10.25
C ARG A 11 1.27 -18.18 -9.51
N GLY A 12 0.28 -18.62 -8.75
CA GLY A 12 -0.70 -17.99 -7.91
C GLY A 12 -0.84 -16.45 -7.85
N PRO A 13 -1.98 -15.87 -7.47
CA PRO A 13 -2.20 -14.42 -7.55
C PRO A 13 -1.19 -13.60 -6.72
N TRP A 14 -0.51 -14.21 -5.77
CA TRP A 14 0.47 -13.55 -4.89
C TRP A 14 1.90 -14.11 -5.03
N MET A 15 2.12 -15.20 -5.76
CA MET A 15 3.46 -15.77 -5.96
C MET A 15 4.28 -14.88 -6.89
N GLY A 16 5.39 -14.34 -6.38
CA GLY A 16 6.27 -13.43 -7.11
C GLY A 16 5.75 -12.00 -7.27
N ARG A 17 4.61 -11.64 -6.66
CA ARG A 17 4.13 -10.26 -6.66
C ARG A 17 5.00 -9.38 -5.79
N VAL A 18 5.35 -8.25 -6.35
CA VAL A 18 5.95 -7.14 -5.61
C VAL A 18 4.82 -6.28 -5.08
N ILE A 19 4.56 -6.38 -3.78
CA ILE A 19 3.73 -5.42 -3.07
C ILE A 19 4.65 -4.36 -2.48
N ARG A 20 4.23 -3.12 -2.55
CA ARG A 20 5.00 -2.02 -2.03
C ARG A 20 4.38 -1.53 -0.74
N SER A 21 5.16 -1.50 0.33
CA SER A 21 4.83 -0.73 1.52
C SER A 21 5.70 0.49 1.62
N GLN A 22 5.05 1.56 2.02
CA GLN A 22 5.61 2.72 2.71
C GLN A 22 6.37 3.74 1.87
N HIS A 23 5.60 4.70 1.47
CA HIS A 23 5.99 6.08 1.71
C HIS A 23 5.10 6.60 2.84
N ILE A 24 5.65 6.91 4.02
CA ILE A 24 4.91 7.61 5.07
C ILE A 24 4.70 9.04 4.57
N SER A 25 3.56 9.27 3.93
CA SER A 25 3.19 10.60 3.48
C SER A 25 2.57 11.38 4.63
N ASN A 26 3.13 12.55 4.90
CA ASN A 26 2.50 13.53 5.75
C ASN A 26 1.31 14.13 4.98
N LEU A 27 0.10 13.77 5.37
CA LEU A 27 -1.10 14.45 4.91
C LEU A 27 -1.15 15.81 5.61
N LYS A 28 -0.67 16.86 4.93
CA LYS A 28 -0.87 18.24 5.38
C LYS A 28 -2.30 18.65 5.01
N TYR A 29 -3.13 18.85 6.03
CA TYR A 29 -4.43 19.46 5.90
C TYR A 29 -4.37 20.90 6.42
N GLU A 30 -4.74 21.88 5.61
CA GLU A 30 -4.87 23.27 6.02
C GLU A 30 -6.14 23.44 6.87
N GLY A 31 -6.02 23.27 8.15
CA GLY A 31 -7.11 23.47 9.12
C GLY A 31 -7.15 22.41 10.22
N TYR A 32 -6.80 22.76 11.42
CA TYR A 32 -7.01 22.10 12.73
C TYR A 32 -6.48 20.66 12.97
N ILE A 33 -6.06 19.90 11.95
CA ILE A 33 -5.45 18.58 12.15
C ILE A 33 -3.97 18.69 11.83
N ASN A 34 -3.13 18.63 12.86
CA ASN A 34 -1.67 18.54 12.73
C ASN A 34 -1.27 17.40 11.78
N GLN A 35 -0.08 17.51 11.19
CA GLN A 35 0.47 16.53 10.25
C GLN A 35 0.15 15.10 10.70
N LYS A 36 -0.67 14.37 9.91
CA LYS A 36 -0.98 12.96 10.18
C LYS A 36 -0.15 12.07 9.28
N CYS A 37 0.39 11.02 9.85
CA CYS A 37 1.18 10.03 9.13
C CYS A 37 0.26 8.95 8.58
N THR A 38 0.32 8.72 7.27
CA THR A 38 -0.45 7.69 6.57
C THR A 38 0.51 6.79 5.81
N ALA A 39 0.36 5.50 5.98
CA ALA A 39 1.17 4.52 5.26
C ALA A 39 0.26 3.48 4.59
N PRO A 40 0.25 3.39 3.25
CA PRO A 40 -0.44 2.35 2.52
C PRO A 40 0.50 1.20 2.15
N ILE A 41 -0.05 0.00 1.97
CA ILE A 41 0.56 -1.07 1.19
C ILE A 41 -0.21 -1.15 -0.13
N ILE A 42 0.51 -1.02 -1.24
CA ILE A 42 -0.05 -1.00 -2.60
C ILE A 42 0.50 -2.18 -3.40
N ASP A 43 -0.37 -2.90 -4.09
CA ASP A 43 0.04 -3.91 -5.07
C ASP A 43 0.54 -3.20 -6.34
N LEU A 44 1.79 -3.44 -6.71
CA LEU A 44 2.41 -2.80 -7.88
C LEU A 44 1.87 -3.32 -9.22
N PHE A 45 1.19 -4.46 -9.22
CA PHE A 45 0.62 -5.03 -10.44
C PHE A 45 -0.61 -4.24 -10.91
N ASN A 46 -1.53 -3.97 -9.98
CA ASN A 46 -2.82 -3.37 -10.30
C ASN A 46 -3.12 -2.08 -9.51
N ASN A 47 -2.17 -1.56 -8.74
CA ASN A 47 -2.30 -0.41 -7.86
C ASN A 47 -3.42 -0.55 -6.80
N GLU A 48 -3.82 -1.77 -6.45
CA GLU A 48 -4.79 -2.00 -5.38
C GLU A 48 -4.22 -1.60 -4.03
N ALA A 49 -4.96 -0.81 -3.26
CA ALA A 49 -4.63 -0.50 -1.88
C ALA A 49 -4.93 -1.72 -1.00
N ILE A 50 -3.90 -2.47 -0.62
CA ILE A 50 -4.01 -3.69 0.17
C ILE A 50 -4.37 -3.38 1.61
N SER A 51 -3.65 -2.46 2.22
CA SER A 51 -3.92 -1.98 3.56
C SER A 51 -3.50 -0.52 3.71
N CYS A 52 -4.06 0.15 4.71
CA CYS A 52 -3.68 1.51 5.05
C CYS A 52 -3.85 1.70 6.56
N SER A 53 -2.95 2.44 7.18
CA SER A 53 -3.07 2.86 8.57
C SER A 53 -2.74 4.34 8.71
N ILE A 54 -3.35 4.97 9.71
CA ILE A 54 -3.23 6.41 9.97
C ILE A 54 -2.92 6.60 11.44
N SER A 55 -1.92 7.42 11.72
CA SER A 55 -1.51 7.76 13.08
C SER A 55 -1.08 9.23 13.15
N GLU A 56 -1.03 9.78 14.34
CA GLU A 56 -0.47 11.11 14.58
C GLU A 56 1.04 11.15 14.33
N CYS A 57 1.72 10.05 14.60
CA CYS A 57 3.15 9.88 14.40
C CYS A 57 3.45 8.53 13.76
N PRO A 58 4.57 8.38 13.03
CA PRO A 58 5.00 7.10 12.46
C PRO A 58 5.52 6.18 13.58
N THR A 59 4.63 5.42 14.20
CA THR A 59 4.92 4.53 15.33
C THR A 59 4.97 3.06 14.91
N MET A 60 5.62 2.20 15.72
CA MET A 60 5.64 0.76 15.48
C MET A 60 4.24 0.12 15.54
N PRO A 61 3.31 0.49 16.47
CA PRO A 61 1.94 0.00 16.43
C PRO A 61 1.19 0.31 15.13
N MET A 62 1.44 1.48 14.50
CA MET A 62 0.88 1.79 13.18
C MET A 62 1.40 0.82 12.11
N ILE A 63 2.68 0.48 12.15
CA ILE A 63 3.29 -0.47 11.23
C ILE A 63 2.76 -1.88 11.45
N ASP A 64 2.56 -2.27 12.71
CA ASP A 64 1.96 -3.55 13.05
C ASP A 64 0.54 -3.69 12.49
N ASP A 65 -0.32 -2.70 12.74
CA ASP A 65 -1.69 -2.66 12.22
C ASP A 65 -1.72 -2.82 10.69
N ILE A 66 -0.85 -2.09 9.98
CA ILE A 66 -0.81 -2.14 8.51
C ILE A 66 -0.34 -3.50 7.99
N LEU A 67 0.66 -4.10 8.64
CA LEU A 67 1.17 -5.42 8.27
C LEU A 67 0.13 -6.50 8.55
N MET A 68 -0.51 -6.48 9.73
CA MET A 68 -1.55 -7.46 10.07
C MET A 68 -2.73 -7.41 9.11
N LYS A 69 -3.19 -6.21 8.75
CA LYS A 69 -4.24 -6.02 7.73
C LYS A 69 -3.82 -6.55 6.36
N ALA A 70 -2.56 -6.37 5.97
CA ALA A 70 -2.05 -6.90 4.71
C ALA A 70 -1.91 -8.42 4.75
N PHE A 71 -1.36 -8.97 5.82
CA PHE A 71 -1.14 -10.42 5.98
C PHE A 71 -2.45 -11.21 5.99
N ALA A 72 -3.51 -10.64 6.60
CA ALA A 72 -4.84 -11.24 6.58
C ALA A 72 -5.44 -11.41 5.16
N ARG A 73 -4.87 -10.74 4.16
CA ARG A 73 -5.29 -10.83 2.75
C ARG A 73 -4.40 -11.74 1.90
N LEU A 74 -3.34 -12.30 2.48
CA LEU A 74 -2.45 -13.21 1.76
C LEU A 74 -3.00 -14.64 1.76
N ASP A 75 -2.96 -15.28 0.60
CA ASP A 75 -3.27 -16.70 0.50
C ASP A 75 -2.15 -17.54 1.10
N ALA A 76 -2.51 -18.66 1.73
CA ALA A 76 -1.54 -19.58 2.31
C ALA A 76 -0.53 -20.07 1.25
N GLY A 77 0.76 -20.10 1.62
CA GLY A 77 1.84 -20.56 0.73
C GLY A 77 2.30 -19.54 -0.31
N THR A 78 1.85 -18.29 -0.24
CA THR A 78 2.36 -17.22 -1.08
C THR A 78 3.58 -16.56 -0.43
N ASN A 79 4.59 -16.22 -1.24
CA ASN A 79 5.80 -15.53 -0.80
C ASN A 79 5.96 -14.21 -1.56
N PRO A 80 5.16 -13.18 -1.25
CA PRO A 80 5.26 -11.90 -1.94
C PRO A 80 6.55 -11.17 -1.55
N VAL A 81 7.00 -10.27 -2.42
CA VAL A 81 8.08 -9.34 -2.12
C VAL A 81 7.47 -8.04 -1.61
N LEU A 82 7.78 -7.66 -0.38
CA LEU A 82 7.41 -6.36 0.18
C LEU A 82 8.55 -5.37 -0.01
N HIS A 83 8.36 -4.44 -0.94
CA HIS A 83 9.34 -3.40 -1.23
C HIS A 83 9.03 -2.15 -0.38
N SER A 84 10.03 -1.59 0.29
CA SER A 84 9.90 -0.40 1.12
C SER A 84 11.06 0.57 0.92
N ASP A 85 10.93 1.79 1.44
CA ASP A 85 12.06 2.69 1.62
C ASP A 85 13.00 2.20 2.74
N GLN A 86 14.07 2.94 2.99
CA GLN A 86 14.99 2.67 4.08
C GLN A 86 14.60 3.35 5.40
N GLY A 87 13.32 3.61 5.63
CA GLY A 87 12.82 4.14 6.89
C GLY A 87 13.30 3.31 8.09
N TRP A 88 13.49 3.95 9.25
CA TRP A 88 13.97 3.26 10.44
C TRP A 88 13.07 2.11 10.86
N GLN A 89 11.76 2.24 10.63
CA GLN A 89 10.75 1.21 10.91
C GLN A 89 11.03 -0.06 10.12
N CYS A 90 11.32 0.08 8.81
CA CYS A 90 11.57 -1.05 7.91
C CYS A 90 12.89 -1.77 8.22
N ARG A 91 13.81 -1.09 8.90
CA ARG A 91 15.08 -1.67 9.38
C ARG A 91 14.99 -2.25 10.79
N HIS A 92 13.88 -2.04 11.48
CA HIS A 92 13.69 -2.54 12.83
C HIS A 92 13.61 -4.06 12.86
N ARG A 93 14.28 -4.71 13.83
CA ARG A 93 14.36 -6.18 13.96
C ARG A 93 12.98 -6.83 14.02
N TRP A 94 12.03 -6.21 14.72
CA TRP A 94 10.66 -6.70 14.84
C TRP A 94 9.97 -6.74 13.46
N TYR A 95 10.09 -5.68 12.64
CA TYR A 95 9.54 -5.64 11.29
C TYR A 95 10.07 -6.79 10.42
N GLN A 96 11.39 -6.96 10.41
CA GLN A 96 12.06 -8.03 9.66
C GLN A 96 11.67 -9.43 10.16
N TYR A 97 11.45 -9.57 11.48
CA TYR A 97 10.96 -10.80 12.08
C TYR A 97 9.54 -11.12 11.59
N GLN A 98 8.62 -10.16 11.65
CA GLN A 98 7.24 -10.33 11.16
C GLN A 98 7.21 -10.75 9.69
N LEU A 99 7.96 -10.10 8.81
CA LEU A 99 8.01 -10.47 7.40
C LEU A 99 8.46 -11.93 7.21
N ARG A 100 9.47 -12.38 7.95
CA ARG A 100 9.97 -13.76 7.86
C ARG A 100 8.93 -14.79 8.33
N GLU A 101 8.26 -14.52 9.45
CA GLU A 101 7.20 -15.40 9.98
C GLU A 101 6.08 -15.61 8.96
N PHE A 102 5.75 -14.59 8.19
CA PHE A 102 4.73 -14.66 7.15
C PHE A 102 5.28 -15.04 5.75
N GLY A 103 6.55 -15.44 5.65
CA GLY A 103 7.17 -15.86 4.40
C GLY A 103 7.35 -14.74 3.38
N ILE A 104 7.37 -13.48 3.81
CA ILE A 104 7.46 -12.32 2.95
C ILE A 104 8.93 -11.95 2.75
N ILE A 105 9.32 -11.75 1.49
CA ILE A 105 10.67 -11.33 1.12
C ILE A 105 10.76 -9.81 1.23
N GLN A 106 11.66 -9.32 2.08
CA GLN A 106 11.91 -7.88 2.18
C GLN A 106 12.81 -7.40 1.03
N SER A 107 12.40 -6.33 0.36
CA SER A 107 13.21 -5.56 -0.58
C SER A 107 13.20 -4.10 -0.18
N MET A 108 14.30 -3.39 -0.36
CA MET A 108 14.41 -1.97 -0.02
C MET A 108 15.00 -1.18 -1.17
N SER A 109 14.48 0.03 -1.42
CA SER A 109 15.03 0.96 -2.40
C SER A 109 16.44 1.41 -2.02
N CYS A 110 17.24 1.80 -3.01
CA CYS A 110 18.48 2.50 -2.75
C CYS A 110 18.20 3.87 -2.09
N LYS A 111 19.13 4.31 -1.23
CA LYS A 111 19.00 5.59 -0.54
C LYS A 111 18.85 6.74 -1.56
N GLY A 112 17.74 7.48 -1.47
CA GLY A 112 17.50 8.66 -2.33
C GLY A 112 16.86 8.35 -3.69
N ASN A 113 16.37 7.14 -3.95
CA ASN A 113 15.69 6.82 -5.22
C ASN A 113 14.18 7.11 -5.12
N CYS A 114 13.78 8.28 -5.64
CA CYS A 114 12.37 8.73 -5.64
C CYS A 114 11.48 7.95 -6.63
N LEU A 115 12.03 7.38 -7.71
CA LEU A 115 11.26 6.69 -8.75
C LEU A 115 10.52 5.47 -8.20
N ASP A 116 11.03 4.92 -7.12
CA ASP A 116 10.44 3.77 -6.47
C ASP A 116 9.13 4.10 -5.71
N ASN A 117 8.76 5.37 -5.49
CA ASN A 117 7.57 5.77 -4.71
C ASN A 117 6.34 6.15 -5.56
N ALA A 118 6.46 6.13 -6.88
CA ALA A 118 5.44 6.64 -7.80
C ALA A 118 4.02 6.07 -7.57
N CYS A 119 3.89 4.79 -7.23
CA CYS A 119 2.57 4.17 -7.00
C CYS A 119 1.90 4.68 -5.72
N ALA A 120 2.67 4.85 -4.64
CA ALA A 120 2.15 5.41 -3.40
C ALA A 120 1.82 6.90 -3.55
N GLU A 121 2.70 7.65 -4.25
CA GLU A 121 2.46 9.06 -4.56
C GLU A 121 1.22 9.25 -5.43
N PHE A 122 1.01 8.39 -6.43
CA PHE A 122 -0.19 8.38 -7.25
C PHE A 122 -1.44 8.12 -6.40
N PHE A 123 -1.42 7.09 -5.54
CA PHE A 123 -2.54 6.81 -4.64
C PHE A 123 -2.85 8.00 -3.73
N PHE A 124 -1.84 8.59 -3.10
CA PHE A 124 -2.05 9.78 -2.26
C PHE A 124 -2.49 11.02 -3.04
N GLY A 125 -1.98 11.21 -4.24
CA GLY A 125 -2.41 12.29 -5.13
C GLY A 125 -3.90 12.20 -5.45
N THR A 126 -4.37 11.00 -5.80
CA THR A 126 -5.80 10.76 -6.09
C THR A 126 -6.66 10.84 -4.84
N LEU A 127 -6.23 10.28 -3.72
CA LEU A 127 -6.92 10.40 -2.43
C LEU A 127 -7.11 11.86 -2.03
N LYS A 128 -6.06 12.67 -2.16
CA LYS A 128 -6.13 14.12 -1.85
C LYS A 128 -7.09 14.85 -2.76
N SER A 129 -6.99 14.65 -4.07
CA SER A 129 -7.80 15.37 -5.05
C SER A 129 -9.28 14.96 -5.04
N GLU A 130 -9.57 13.69 -4.80
CA GLU A 130 -10.92 13.13 -4.91
C GLU A 130 -11.70 13.10 -3.58
N SER A 131 -10.99 13.11 -2.43
CA SER A 131 -11.62 13.01 -1.10
C SER A 131 -11.22 14.11 -0.15
N PHE A 132 -9.94 14.44 -0.07
CA PHE A 132 -9.41 15.31 0.98
C PHE A 132 -9.76 16.79 0.79
N TYR A 133 -9.61 17.31 -0.43
CA TYR A 133 -9.87 18.74 -0.71
C TYR A 133 -11.35 19.10 -0.73
N THR A 134 -12.21 18.08 -0.83
CA THR A 134 -13.68 18.26 -0.88
C THR A 134 -14.36 18.12 0.49
N SER A 135 -13.63 17.65 1.51
CA SER A 135 -14.20 17.32 2.82
C SER A 135 -13.48 18.05 3.95
N LYS A 136 -14.22 18.37 5.02
CA LYS A 136 -13.65 18.90 6.27
C LYS A 136 -13.80 17.82 7.35
N PHE A 137 -12.71 17.47 8.02
CA PHE A 137 -12.68 16.48 9.08
C PHE A 137 -12.51 17.17 10.43
N LYS A 138 -13.31 16.80 11.41
CA LYS A 138 -13.26 17.36 12.77
C LYS A 138 -12.13 16.73 13.59
N ASP A 139 -11.89 15.44 13.38
CA ASP A 139 -10.91 14.66 14.13
C ASP A 139 -10.24 13.57 13.28
N ILE A 140 -9.34 12.83 13.90
CA ILE A 140 -8.60 11.74 13.23
C ILE A 140 -9.50 10.55 12.90
N ASP A 141 -10.56 10.32 13.65
CA ASP A 141 -11.43 9.16 13.46
C ASP A 141 -12.34 9.38 12.25
N GLU A 142 -12.88 10.60 12.06
CA GLU A 142 -13.57 10.98 10.82
C GLU A 142 -12.62 10.81 9.60
N LEU A 143 -11.36 11.19 9.75
CA LEU A 143 -10.37 11.04 8.70
C LEU A 143 -10.09 9.56 8.38
N LYS A 144 -9.95 8.70 9.39
CA LYS A 144 -9.79 7.25 9.19
C LYS A 144 -10.96 6.66 8.42
N ILE A 145 -12.19 6.98 8.84
CA ILE A 145 -13.41 6.52 8.17
C ILE A 145 -13.42 6.95 6.70
N ALA A 146 -13.12 8.22 6.44
CA ALA A 146 -13.11 8.74 5.06
C ALA A 146 -12.06 8.06 4.18
N ILE A 147 -10.88 7.73 4.71
CA ILE A 147 -9.85 7.00 3.96
C ILE A 147 -10.26 5.55 3.73
N GLU A 148 -10.88 4.88 4.71
CA GLU A 148 -11.40 3.53 4.55
C GLU A 148 -12.52 3.49 3.50
N ASP A 149 -13.43 4.45 3.52
CA ASP A 149 -14.51 4.58 2.53
C ASP A 149 -13.95 4.87 1.13
N TYR A 150 -12.91 5.72 1.07
CA TYR A 150 -12.24 5.97 -0.20
C TYR A 150 -11.57 4.70 -0.75
N ILE A 151 -10.91 3.89 0.07
CA ILE A 151 -10.30 2.62 -0.37
C ILE A 151 -11.38 1.64 -0.83
N ARG A 152 -12.55 1.58 -0.17
CA ARG A 152 -13.69 0.77 -0.60
C ARG A 152 -14.25 1.20 -1.97
N TYR A 153 -14.16 2.47 -2.30
CA TYR A 153 -14.48 2.99 -3.64
C TYR A 153 -13.33 2.76 -4.62
N TYR A 154 -12.10 3.12 -4.23
CA TYR A 154 -10.92 3.12 -5.09
C TYR A 154 -10.63 1.74 -5.70
N ASN A 155 -10.59 0.71 -4.87
CA ASN A 155 -10.22 -0.62 -5.32
C ASN A 155 -11.21 -1.22 -6.34
N PRO A 156 -12.54 -1.28 -6.08
CA PRO A 156 -13.48 -1.93 -6.99
C PRO A 156 -14.13 -1.01 -8.03
N ARG A 157 -14.06 0.32 -7.91
CA ARG A 157 -14.86 1.23 -8.73
C ARG A 157 -14.08 2.34 -9.40
N ARG A 158 -12.94 2.76 -8.85
CA ARG A 158 -12.17 3.84 -9.45
C ARG A 158 -11.49 3.37 -10.73
N ILE A 159 -11.99 3.78 -11.87
CA ILE A 159 -11.41 3.44 -13.18
C ILE A 159 -10.09 4.18 -13.45
N SER A 160 -9.20 3.55 -14.20
CA SER A 160 -7.92 4.13 -14.59
C SER A 160 -7.64 3.91 -16.08
N LEU A 161 -7.18 4.95 -16.75
CA LEU A 161 -6.74 4.84 -18.16
C LEU A 161 -5.58 3.86 -18.32
N ARG A 162 -4.71 3.76 -17.30
CA ARG A 162 -3.61 2.78 -17.25
C ARG A 162 -4.11 1.33 -17.36
N PHE A 163 -5.33 1.07 -16.89
CA PHE A 163 -5.97 -0.24 -16.89
C PHE A 163 -7.08 -0.35 -17.93
N ASN A 164 -7.00 0.44 -18.99
CA ASN A 164 -8.02 0.45 -20.07
C ASN A 164 -9.44 0.69 -19.56
N GLY A 165 -9.61 1.62 -18.61
CA GLY A 165 -10.90 1.95 -18.04
C GLY A 165 -11.40 0.98 -16.95
N LEU A 166 -10.56 0.05 -16.51
CA LEU A 166 -10.89 -0.86 -15.41
C LEU A 166 -10.44 -0.29 -14.06
N SER A 167 -11.10 -0.73 -13.01
CA SER A 167 -10.65 -0.51 -11.63
C SER A 167 -9.48 -1.45 -11.26
N PRO A 168 -8.74 -1.18 -10.18
CA PRO A 168 -7.69 -2.08 -9.69
C PRO A 168 -8.14 -3.55 -9.56
N VAL A 169 -9.28 -3.78 -8.93
CA VAL A 169 -9.82 -5.13 -8.71
C VAL A 169 -10.26 -5.78 -10.03
N GLU A 170 -10.98 -5.05 -10.89
CA GLU A 170 -11.40 -5.57 -12.19
C GLU A 170 -10.20 -5.93 -13.06
N TYR A 171 -9.15 -5.11 -13.07
CA TYR A 171 -7.92 -5.40 -13.79
C TYR A 171 -7.26 -6.67 -13.28
N ARG A 172 -7.20 -6.88 -11.96
CA ARG A 172 -6.68 -8.10 -11.35
C ARG A 172 -7.49 -9.32 -11.76
N LEU A 173 -8.82 -9.27 -11.64
CA LEU A 173 -9.71 -10.39 -11.98
C LEU A 173 -9.64 -10.76 -13.47
N LYS A 174 -9.55 -9.75 -14.35
CA LYS A 174 -9.39 -9.98 -15.79
C LYS A 174 -8.04 -10.60 -16.14
N SER A 175 -6.98 -10.22 -15.42
CA SER A 175 -5.63 -10.75 -15.66
C SER A 175 -5.46 -12.17 -15.11
N TYR A 176 -6.26 -12.56 -14.11
CA TYR A 176 -6.23 -13.90 -13.49
C TYR A 176 -7.67 -14.46 -13.38
N PRO A 177 -8.31 -14.84 -14.52
CA PRO A 177 -9.65 -15.41 -14.49
C PRO A 177 -9.66 -16.73 -13.70
N GLY A 178 -10.59 -16.83 -12.75
CA GLY A 178 -10.80 -18.03 -11.92
C GLY A 178 -10.23 -17.99 -10.51
N ARG A 179 -9.88 -16.81 -10.00
CA ARG A 179 -9.42 -16.63 -8.61
C ARG A 179 -10.17 -15.46 -7.95
N ASN A 180 -11.13 -15.83 -7.12
CA ASN A 180 -11.86 -14.91 -6.23
C ASN A 180 -11.04 -14.61 -4.99
#